data_d4a7d8c1869d9a61cabe6939e3bf67d5
#
_entry.id   d4a7d8c1869d9a61cabe6939e3bf67d5
#
_cell.length_a   1.000
_cell.length_b   1.000
_cell.length_c   1.000
_cell.angle_alpha   90.00
_cell.angle_beta   90.00
_cell.angle_gamma   90.00
#
_symmetry.space_group_name_H-M   'P 1'
#
loop_
_entity.id
_entity.type
_entity.pdbx_description
1 polymer ?
#
loop_
_entity_poly.entity_id
_entity_poly.type
_entity_poly.pdbx_seq_one_letter_code
_entity_poly.pdbx_strand_id
1 'polypeptide(L)'
;ESVEQASGTDNGELINQLKDFASKYLGTRYRRGSAGPKAFDCSGFIGFVFKNFGFNLSRSSSTQYHEGEKVETGDLRPGDLMFFSGRGGGRSRVGHVAMVVDVNPDGSCVFIHASTSQGVVYQKFPDGGYYSKRYIGAKRIIPADAKA
;
A
#
# COMPACT_ATOMS: atom_id res chain seq x y z
N GLU A 1 -3.93 -24.11 -19.39
CA GLU A 1 -3.80 -23.73 -19.15
C GLU A 1 -3.47 -23.31 -18.72
N SER A 2 -3.62 -23.24 -18.73
CA SER A 2 -3.23 -22.70 -18.34
C SER A 2 -2.56 -22.21 -17.75
N VAL A 3 -2.33 -22.17 -17.86
CA VAL A 3 -1.38 -21.82 -17.21
C VAL A 3 -0.92 -20.53 -17.50
N GLU A 4 -0.63 -20.25 -18.42
CA GLU A 4 -0.08 -19.16 -18.72
C GLU A 4 -0.99 -18.14 -18.84
N GLN A 5 -1.92 -18.36 -19.35
CA GLN A 5 -2.87 -17.46 -19.42
C GLN A 5 -3.01 -16.92 -18.24
N ALA A 6 -2.75 -17.65 -17.55
CA ALA A 6 -2.88 -17.34 -16.28
C ALA A 6 -2.02 -16.25 -15.83
N SER A 7 -0.93 -15.95 -16.48
CA SER A 7 -0.01 -15.06 -15.84
C SER A 7 -0.60 -13.67 -15.59
N GLY A 8 -1.23 -13.03 -16.55
CA GLY A 8 -1.86 -11.76 -16.26
C GLY A 8 -3.03 -11.94 -15.32
N THR A 9 -3.76 -13.01 -15.51
CA THR A 9 -4.88 -13.32 -14.63
C THR A 9 -4.38 -13.60 -13.24
N ASP A 10 -3.24 -14.27 -13.11
CA ASP A 10 -2.69 -14.58 -11.82
C ASP A 10 -2.38 -13.33 -11.03
N ASN A 11 -1.86 -12.29 -11.67
CA ASN A 11 -1.58 -11.08 -10.95
C ASN A 11 -2.85 -10.37 -10.54
N GLY A 12 -3.87 -10.37 -11.38
CA GLY A 12 -5.15 -9.79 -11.00
C GLY A 12 -5.76 -10.52 -9.83
N GLU A 13 -5.69 -11.83 -9.84
CA GLU A 13 -6.22 -12.61 -8.74
C GLU A 13 -5.39 -12.45 -7.48
N LEU A 14 -4.07 -12.38 -7.63
CA LEU A 14 -3.19 -12.16 -6.51
C LEU A 14 -3.50 -10.81 -5.85
N ILE A 15 -3.71 -9.78 -6.64
CA ILE A 15 -4.05 -8.47 -6.11
C ILE A 15 -5.38 -8.53 -5.35
N ASN A 16 -6.37 -9.25 -5.88
CA ASN A 16 -7.65 -9.39 -5.19
C ASN A 16 -7.48 -10.10 -3.86
N GLN A 17 -6.65 -11.15 -3.82
CA GLN A 17 -6.39 -11.85 -2.58
C GLN A 17 -5.65 -10.96 -1.58
N LEU A 18 -4.74 -10.14 -2.07
CA LEU A 18 -4.01 -9.21 -1.24
C LEU A 18 -4.96 -8.19 -0.60
N LYS A 19 -5.88 -7.65 -1.40
CA LYS A 19 -6.87 -6.70 -0.89
C LYS A 19 -7.78 -7.36 0.13
N ASP A 20 -8.25 -8.56 -0.15
CA ASP A 20 -9.13 -9.27 0.78
C ASP A 20 -8.41 -9.57 2.09
N PHE A 21 -7.18 -10.00 2.01
CA PHE A 21 -6.42 -10.31 3.21
C PHE A 21 -6.22 -9.05 4.05
N ALA A 22 -5.86 -7.95 3.41
CA ALA A 22 -5.65 -6.69 4.11
C ALA A 22 -6.94 -6.23 4.80
N SER A 23 -8.09 -6.41 4.13
CA SER A 23 -9.36 -5.95 4.67
C SER A 23 -9.78 -6.70 5.94
N LYS A 24 -9.25 -7.89 6.16
CA LYS A 24 -9.56 -8.63 7.37
C LYS A 24 -9.05 -7.95 8.62
N TYR A 25 -8.11 -7.03 8.47
CA TYR A 25 -7.51 -6.35 9.60
C TYR A 25 -8.05 -4.94 9.81
N LEU A 26 -9.10 -4.55 9.08
CA LEU A 26 -9.74 -3.25 9.29
C LEU A 26 -10.15 -3.14 10.76
N GLY A 27 -9.87 -2.00 11.35
CA GLY A 27 -10.19 -1.77 12.75
C GLY A 27 -9.09 -2.18 13.72
N THR A 28 -8.03 -2.86 13.26
CA THR A 28 -6.92 -3.23 14.14
C THR A 28 -6.21 -1.95 14.58
N ARG A 29 -5.88 -1.87 15.86
CA ARG A 29 -5.34 -0.64 16.41
C ARG A 29 -3.92 -0.37 15.93
N TYR A 30 -3.57 0.90 15.95
CA TYR A 30 -2.21 1.30 15.65
C TYR A 30 -1.35 1.17 16.90
N ARG A 31 -0.14 0.69 16.74
CA ARG A 31 0.82 0.67 17.83
C ARG A 31 2.20 0.78 17.23
N ARG A 32 2.93 1.80 17.64
CA ARG A 32 4.28 2.04 17.15
C ARG A 32 5.16 0.82 17.35
N GLY A 33 5.88 0.43 16.30
CA GLY A 33 6.78 -0.70 16.36
C GLY A 33 6.13 -2.06 16.15
N SER A 34 4.81 -2.10 15.92
CA SER A 34 4.11 -3.37 15.79
C SER A 34 3.92 -3.76 14.34
N ALA A 35 4.07 -5.06 14.08
CA ALA A 35 3.90 -5.62 12.75
C ALA A 35 2.86 -6.73 12.72
N GLY A 36 1.91 -6.70 13.61
CA GLY A 36 0.75 -7.55 13.61
C GLY A 36 0.92 -8.89 14.30
N PRO A 37 -0.16 -9.64 14.35
CA PRO A 37 -1.49 -9.28 13.85
C PRO A 37 -2.37 -8.48 14.80
N LYS A 38 -1.95 -8.27 16.06
CA LYS A 38 -2.81 -7.64 17.06
C LYS A 38 -2.78 -6.13 17.02
N ALA A 39 -1.75 -5.56 16.43
CA ALA A 39 -1.61 -4.13 16.25
C ALA A 39 -0.61 -3.90 15.14
N PHE A 40 -0.61 -2.73 14.54
CA PHE A 40 0.30 -2.43 13.43
C PHE A 40 0.77 -0.99 13.48
N ASP A 41 2.01 -0.74 13.07
CA ASP A 41 2.35 0.60 12.61
C ASP A 41 2.18 0.59 11.08
N CYS A 42 2.46 1.70 10.41
CA CYS A 42 2.14 1.82 8.98
C CYS A 42 2.93 0.83 8.13
N SER A 43 4.24 0.81 8.28
CA SER A 43 5.07 -0.10 7.49
C SER A 43 4.92 -1.54 7.97
N GLY A 44 4.59 -1.74 9.24
CA GLY A 44 4.35 -3.07 9.78
C GLY A 44 3.11 -3.70 9.17
N PHE A 45 2.06 -2.91 8.96
CA PHE A 45 0.84 -3.42 8.33
C PHE A 45 1.12 -3.82 6.88
N ILE A 46 1.77 -2.93 6.13
CA ILE A 46 2.08 -3.21 4.73
C ILE A 46 3.01 -4.43 4.62
N GLY A 47 4.04 -4.49 5.45
CA GLY A 47 4.94 -5.63 5.44
C GLY A 47 4.25 -6.93 5.79
N PHE A 48 3.34 -6.89 6.76
CA PHE A 48 2.59 -8.07 7.17
C PHE A 48 1.71 -8.60 6.03
N VAL A 49 1.00 -7.69 5.35
CA VAL A 49 0.13 -8.08 4.26
C VAL A 49 0.95 -8.68 3.11
N PHE A 50 2.01 -8.02 2.69
CA PHE A 50 2.81 -8.49 1.56
C PHE A 50 3.56 -9.77 1.90
N LYS A 51 4.02 -9.92 3.15
CA LYS A 51 4.74 -11.14 3.53
C LYS A 51 3.84 -12.37 3.41
N ASN A 52 2.56 -12.21 3.67
CA ASN A 52 1.63 -13.32 3.56
C ASN A 52 1.57 -13.88 2.13
N PHE A 53 1.99 -13.10 1.15
CA PHE A 53 1.98 -13.52 -0.24
C PHE A 53 3.39 -13.69 -0.81
N GLY A 54 4.39 -13.75 0.06
CA GLY A 54 5.74 -14.07 -0.37
C GLY A 54 6.64 -12.89 -0.70
N PHE A 55 6.19 -11.67 -0.42
CA PHE A 55 6.99 -10.47 -0.69
C PHE A 55 7.55 -9.93 0.60
N ASN A 56 8.87 -10.01 0.75
CA ASN A 56 9.52 -9.56 1.97
C ASN A 56 10.00 -8.12 1.80
N LEU A 57 9.24 -7.19 2.36
CA LEU A 57 9.59 -5.78 2.28
C LEU A 57 10.43 -5.37 3.46
N SER A 58 11.17 -4.28 3.31
CA SER A 58 11.94 -3.73 4.41
C SER A 58 11.03 -3.29 5.54
N ARG A 59 11.56 -3.15 6.74
CA ARG A 59 10.72 -2.92 7.91
C ARG A 59 10.14 -1.51 8.00
N SER A 60 10.81 -0.50 7.48
CA SER A 60 10.36 0.89 7.64
C SER A 60 9.81 1.45 6.34
N SER A 61 8.95 2.45 6.44
CA SER A 61 8.37 3.08 5.26
C SER A 61 9.46 3.75 4.42
N SER A 62 10.45 4.35 5.05
CA SER A 62 11.51 5.03 4.29
C SER A 62 12.32 4.06 3.46
N THR A 63 12.59 2.86 3.96
CA THR A 63 13.33 1.86 3.18
C THR A 63 12.42 1.17 2.16
N GLN A 64 11.14 0.98 2.48
CA GLN A 64 10.20 0.43 1.51
C GLN A 64 10.08 1.33 0.28
N TYR A 65 10.26 2.62 0.47
CA TYR A 65 10.16 3.57 -0.64
C TYR A 65 11.24 3.32 -1.71
N HIS A 66 12.28 2.61 -1.37
CA HIS A 66 13.33 2.31 -2.33
C HIS A 66 13.17 0.93 -2.97
N GLU A 67 12.04 0.28 -2.75
CA GLU A 67 11.76 -1.03 -3.32
C GLU A 67 10.71 -0.93 -4.42
N GLY A 68 10.78 -1.86 -5.36
CA GLY A 68 9.81 -1.88 -6.44
C GLY A 68 10.09 -0.84 -7.51
N GLU A 69 9.12 -0.68 -8.40
CA GLU A 69 9.23 0.25 -9.52
C GLU A 69 8.45 1.52 -9.24
N LYS A 70 9.00 2.64 -9.67
CA LYS A 70 8.32 3.92 -9.50
C LYS A 70 7.03 3.95 -10.31
N VAL A 71 5.97 4.49 -9.74
CA VAL A 71 4.67 4.62 -10.39
C VAL A 71 4.27 6.09 -10.37
N GLU A 72 3.90 6.61 -11.54
CA GLU A 72 3.39 7.98 -11.60
C GLU A 72 1.97 8.00 -11.05
N THR A 73 1.58 9.15 -10.50
CA THR A 73 0.28 9.27 -9.86
C THR A 73 -0.88 8.89 -10.77
N GLY A 74 -0.79 9.22 -12.04
CA GLY A 74 -1.86 8.87 -12.97
C GLY A 74 -1.92 7.41 -13.35
N ASP A 75 -0.93 6.61 -12.94
CA ASP A 75 -0.85 5.21 -13.31
C ASP A 75 -1.05 4.26 -12.12
N LEU A 76 -1.59 4.77 -11.02
CA LEU A 76 -1.80 3.94 -9.84
C LEU A 76 -2.74 2.78 -10.13
N ARG A 77 -2.47 1.65 -9.50
CA ARG A 77 -3.30 0.44 -9.59
C ARG A 77 -3.40 -0.21 -8.22
N PRO A 78 -4.43 -1.01 -8.00
CA PRO A 78 -4.55 -1.73 -6.73
C PRO A 78 -3.29 -2.55 -6.46
N GLY A 79 -2.82 -2.52 -5.23
CA GLY A 79 -1.58 -3.17 -4.82
C GLY A 79 -0.38 -2.24 -4.80
N ASP A 80 -0.48 -1.08 -5.43
CA ASP A 80 0.63 -0.12 -5.40
C ASP A 80 0.76 0.49 -4.02
N LEU A 81 1.96 0.87 -3.64
CA LEU A 81 2.22 1.52 -2.36
C LEU A 81 2.37 3.01 -2.56
N MET A 82 1.67 3.78 -1.73
CA MET A 82 1.75 5.23 -1.75
C MET A 82 2.52 5.67 -0.51
N PHE A 83 3.40 6.64 -0.68
CA PHE A 83 4.27 7.10 0.40
C PHE A 83 4.04 8.57 0.68
N PHE A 84 4.07 8.90 1.96
CA PHE A 84 3.75 10.24 2.43
C PHE A 84 4.81 10.70 3.43
N SER A 85 4.97 12.01 3.58
CA SER A 85 5.89 12.51 4.58
C SER A 85 5.30 12.28 5.98
N GLY A 86 6.18 12.17 6.95
CA GLY A 86 5.75 12.01 8.34
C GLY A 86 5.29 13.32 8.91
N ARG A 87 4.66 13.25 10.10
CA ARG A 87 4.09 14.41 10.74
C ARG A 87 5.15 15.42 11.07
N GLY A 88 5.94 15.69 11.33
CA GLY A 88 6.88 16.75 11.62
C GLY A 88 8.03 16.77 10.65
N GLY A 89 8.00 15.94 9.62
CA GLY A 89 9.10 15.89 8.70
C GLY A 89 8.89 16.80 7.51
N GLY A 90 9.94 17.07 6.76
CA GLY A 90 9.81 17.79 5.51
C GLY A 90 9.16 16.91 4.46
N ARG A 91 8.73 17.53 3.36
CA ARG A 91 8.05 16.78 2.32
C ARG A 91 8.87 15.68 1.70
N SER A 92 10.18 15.80 1.73
CA SER A 92 11.02 14.79 1.11
C SER A 92 11.27 13.58 2.00
N ARG A 93 10.82 13.63 3.24
CA ARG A 93 11.12 12.54 4.17
C ARG A 93 9.93 11.62 4.31
N VAL A 94 10.07 10.40 3.83
CA VAL A 94 9.01 9.39 3.93
C VAL A 94 8.83 8.97 5.38
N GLY A 95 7.58 9.04 5.86
CA GLY A 95 7.25 8.62 7.21
C GLY A 95 5.98 7.80 7.28
N HIS A 96 5.31 7.55 6.15
CA HIS A 96 4.06 6.80 6.14
C HIS A 96 3.89 6.08 4.82
N VAL A 97 3.22 4.94 4.84
CA VAL A 97 2.97 4.13 3.65
C VAL A 97 1.55 3.56 3.71
N ALA A 98 0.94 3.45 2.54
CA ALA A 98 -0.40 2.89 2.38
C ALA A 98 -0.44 2.05 1.11
N MET A 99 -1.49 1.22 0.97
CA MET A 99 -1.65 0.39 -0.22
C MET A 99 -2.93 0.76 -0.94
N VAL A 100 -2.84 0.97 -2.25
CA VAL A 100 -4.01 1.27 -3.07
C VAL A 100 -4.89 0.05 -3.15
N VAL A 101 -6.20 0.21 -2.94
CA VAL A 101 -7.16 -0.89 -3.07
C VAL A 101 -8.11 -0.70 -4.24
N ASP A 102 -8.45 0.54 -4.58
CA ASP A 102 -9.32 0.82 -5.72
C ASP A 102 -8.89 2.09 -6.41
N VAL A 103 -9.04 2.12 -7.74
CA VAL A 103 -8.73 3.31 -8.52
C VAL A 103 -9.96 3.61 -9.37
N ASN A 104 -10.37 4.88 -9.38
CA ASN A 104 -11.54 5.32 -10.13
C ASN A 104 -11.13 5.85 -11.50
N PRO A 105 -12.08 5.91 -12.45
CA PRO A 105 -11.75 6.39 -13.79
C PRO A 105 -11.18 7.80 -13.83
N ASP A 106 -11.51 8.63 -12.85
CA ASP A 106 -11.01 10.01 -12.81
C ASP A 106 -9.61 10.11 -12.20
N GLY A 107 -9.01 8.97 -11.85
CA GLY A 107 -7.67 8.96 -11.27
C GLY A 107 -7.65 9.00 -9.75
N SER A 108 -8.77 9.26 -9.12
CA SER A 108 -8.81 9.21 -7.66
C SER A 108 -8.75 7.74 -7.20
N CYS A 109 -8.42 7.54 -5.96
CA CYS A 109 -8.27 6.16 -5.47
C CYS A 109 -8.65 6.07 -4.00
N VAL A 110 -8.70 4.82 -3.53
CA VAL A 110 -8.88 4.53 -2.11
C VAL A 110 -7.68 3.70 -1.70
N PHE A 111 -7.09 4.03 -0.57
CA PHE A 111 -6.01 3.20 -0.04
C PHE A 111 -6.37 2.70 1.35
N ILE A 112 -5.67 1.64 1.77
CA ILE A 112 -5.82 1.07 3.11
C ILE A 112 -4.50 1.29 3.83
N HIS A 113 -4.57 1.64 5.12
CA HIS A 113 -3.36 1.92 5.88
C HIS A 113 -3.63 1.83 7.38
N ALA A 114 -2.55 1.74 8.15
CA ALA A 114 -2.65 1.80 9.60
C ALA A 114 -2.48 3.26 10.01
N SER A 115 -3.58 3.89 10.38
CA SER A 115 -3.61 5.29 10.77
C SER A 115 -3.27 5.40 12.26
N THR A 116 -2.46 6.39 12.64
CA THR A 116 -2.07 6.55 14.03
C THR A 116 -3.27 6.82 14.94
N SER A 117 -4.32 7.44 14.39
CA SER A 117 -5.48 7.79 15.22
C SER A 117 -6.66 6.85 15.06
N GLN A 118 -6.75 6.12 13.95
CA GLN A 118 -7.93 5.32 13.67
C GLN A 118 -7.66 3.83 13.50
N GLY A 119 -6.39 3.42 13.48
CA GLY A 119 -6.05 2.04 13.20
C GLY A 119 -6.13 1.77 11.72
N VAL A 120 -6.37 0.53 11.33
CA VAL A 120 -6.42 0.15 9.92
C VAL A 120 -7.76 0.60 9.35
N VAL A 121 -7.69 1.48 8.36
CA VAL A 121 -8.89 2.07 7.74
C VAL A 121 -8.65 2.30 6.27
N TYR A 122 -9.74 2.51 5.53
CA TYR A 122 -9.68 2.99 4.15
C TYR A 122 -9.66 4.52 4.15
N GLN A 123 -9.03 5.08 3.13
CA GLN A 123 -8.93 6.53 2.99
C GLN A 123 -9.02 6.89 1.51
N LYS A 124 -9.83 7.88 1.17
CA LYS A 124 -9.91 8.38 -0.20
C LYS A 124 -8.77 9.32 -0.50
N PHE A 125 -8.29 9.30 -1.73
CA PHE A 125 -7.21 10.18 -2.18
C PHE A 125 -7.48 10.62 -3.61
N PRO A 126 -7.30 11.89 -3.94
CA PRO A 126 -6.81 12.95 -3.06
C PRO A 126 -7.87 13.38 -2.06
N ASP A 127 -7.43 13.86 -0.92
CA ASP A 127 -8.35 14.28 0.13
C ASP A 127 -8.38 15.82 0.29
N GLY A 128 -7.57 16.52 -0.50
CA GLY A 128 -7.51 17.96 -0.42
C GLY A 128 -6.92 18.49 0.88
N GLY A 129 -6.38 17.62 1.70
CA GLY A 129 -5.88 18.02 3.00
C GLY A 129 -4.66 17.25 3.42
N TYR A 130 -4.74 16.56 4.54
CA TYR A 130 -3.59 15.94 5.18
C TYR A 130 -2.76 15.06 4.24
N TYR A 131 -3.39 14.10 3.57
CA TYR A 131 -2.65 13.17 2.72
C TYR A 131 -2.21 13.80 1.42
N SER A 132 -3.06 14.63 0.81
CA SER A 132 -2.69 15.28 -0.44
C SER A 132 -1.47 16.16 -0.26
N LYS A 133 -1.35 16.82 0.88
CA LYS A 133 -0.23 17.71 1.14
C LYS A 133 1.05 16.97 1.45
N ARG A 134 0.96 15.72 1.84
CA ARG A 134 2.11 14.93 2.26
C ARG A 134 2.55 13.89 1.26
N TYR A 135 1.83 13.73 0.17
CA TYR A 135 2.14 12.70 -0.81
C TYR A 135 3.52 12.89 -1.42
N ILE A 136 4.32 11.85 -1.46
CA ILE A 136 5.66 11.89 -2.01
C ILE A 136 5.75 11.12 -3.32
N GLY A 137 5.20 9.93 -3.38
CA GLY A 137 5.28 9.11 -4.58
C GLY A 137 4.76 7.72 -4.34
N ALA A 138 4.84 6.88 -5.35
CA ALA A 138 4.32 5.52 -5.28
C ALA A 138 5.31 4.54 -5.88
N LYS A 139 5.21 3.28 -5.41
CA LYS A 139 6.03 2.18 -5.89
C LYS A 139 5.15 0.96 -6.13
N ARG A 140 5.54 0.14 -7.09
CA ARG A 140 4.82 -1.09 -7.43
C ARG A 140 5.70 -2.27 -7.11
N ILE A 141 5.23 -3.11 -6.18
CA ILE A 141 5.96 -4.30 -5.76
C ILE A 141 5.53 -5.48 -6.61
N ILE A 142 4.23 -5.61 -6.89
CA ILE A 142 3.70 -6.70 -7.69
C ILE A 142 3.50 -6.18 -9.10
N PRO A 143 4.20 -6.73 -10.10
CA PRO A 143 4.07 -6.24 -11.46
C PRO A 143 2.63 -6.23 -11.93
N ALA A 144 2.28 -5.23 -12.72
CA ALA A 144 0.92 -5.10 -13.21
C ALA A 144 0.55 -6.24 -14.14
N ASP A 145 1.52 -6.76 -14.87
CA ASP A 145 1.25 -7.82 -15.82
C ASP A 145 2.39 -8.82 -15.74
N ALA A 146 2.07 -10.01 -15.26
CA ALA A 146 3.09 -11.01 -15.07
C ALA A 146 3.79 -11.42 -16.34
N LYS A 147 3.14 -11.30 -17.49
CA LYS A 147 3.79 -11.75 -18.64
C LYS A 147 4.54 -10.66 -19.25
N ALA A 148 4.42 -9.52 -18.85
CA ALA A 148 5.10 -8.40 -19.45
C ALA A 148 6.55 -8.69 -19.77
#